data_29e3bc7389d4c6de581592cd2d12afe3
#
_entry.id   29e3bc7389d4c6de581592cd2d12afe3
#
_cell.length_a   1.000
_cell.length_b   1.000
_cell.length_c   1.000
_cell.angle_alpha   90.00
_cell.angle_beta   90.00
_cell.angle_gamma   90.00
#
_symmetry.space_group_name_H-M   'P 1'
#
loop_
_entity.id
_entity.type
_entity.pdbx_description
1 polymer ?
#
loop_
_entity_poly.entity_id
_entity_poly.type
_entity_poly.pdbx_seq_one_letter_code
_entity_poly.pdbx_strand_id
1 'polypeptide(L)'
;MPRPSKLPPARTTFRHGDLHRALLTAGVELARTGGPAAVILREATRRAGVAPNAAYRHFSSHAELLAAVRAHALSQLARAIEAEITAIPPRRRGPALARAHLRAVGIGYLTFALHQPGLFRTAFSNTQPVAGDSDKAKTGASGLNPFQLLSHALDLMALHRLLPPRRRARAEYLAWSAVHGLAFLVIDGPLHSASPAEIAALSERLILMVEKGLSS
;
A
#
# COMPACT_ATOMS: atom_id res chain seq x y z
N MET A 1 0.06 -14.19 -57.13
CA MET A 1 0.08 -14.50 -55.71
C MET A 1 -0.73 -13.45 -54.94
N PRO A 2 -1.88 -13.78 -54.33
CA PRO A 2 -2.68 -12.83 -53.56
C PRO A 2 -2.00 -12.56 -52.22
N ARG A 3 -1.97 -11.26 -51.78
CA ARG A 3 -1.44 -10.82 -50.48
C ARG A 3 -2.37 -11.30 -49.37
N PRO A 4 -1.84 -11.75 -48.20
CA PRO A 4 -2.67 -12.11 -47.07
C PRO A 4 -3.33 -10.85 -46.49
N SER A 5 -4.67 -10.86 -46.41
CA SER A 5 -5.46 -9.81 -45.75
C SER A 5 -5.19 -9.89 -44.23
N LYS A 6 -4.64 -8.81 -43.65
CA LYS A 6 -4.58 -8.63 -42.20
C LYS A 6 -6.00 -8.44 -41.69
N LEU A 7 -6.53 -9.44 -40.97
CA LEU A 7 -7.72 -9.28 -40.17
C LEU A 7 -7.51 -8.16 -39.14
N PRO A 8 -8.47 -7.23 -39.00
CA PRO A 8 -8.40 -6.21 -37.97
C PRO A 8 -8.47 -6.89 -36.59
N PRO A 9 -7.76 -6.36 -35.56
CA PRO A 9 -7.82 -6.92 -34.23
C PRO A 9 -9.24 -6.85 -33.69
N ALA A 10 -9.69 -7.94 -33.06
CA ALA A 10 -11.01 -8.08 -32.48
C ALA A 10 -11.30 -6.92 -31.52
N ARG A 11 -12.30 -6.09 -31.82
CA ARG A 11 -12.82 -5.06 -30.93
C ARG A 11 -13.44 -5.74 -29.72
N THR A 12 -12.75 -5.76 -28.60
CA THR A 12 -13.29 -6.20 -27.32
C THR A 12 -14.33 -5.16 -26.87
N THR A 13 -15.61 -5.50 -26.97
CA THR A 13 -16.72 -4.64 -26.47
C THR A 13 -16.76 -4.80 -24.96
N PHE A 14 -16.10 -3.90 -24.22
CA PHE A 14 -16.19 -3.87 -22.76
C PHE A 14 -17.57 -3.35 -22.32
N ARG A 15 -18.22 -4.05 -21.38
CA ARG A 15 -19.33 -3.48 -20.60
C ARG A 15 -18.82 -2.33 -19.73
N HIS A 16 -19.68 -1.33 -19.42
CA HIS A 16 -19.26 -0.07 -18.77
C HIS A 16 -18.41 -0.25 -17.50
N GLY A 17 -18.74 -1.24 -16.65
CA GLY A 17 -17.94 -1.56 -15.45
C GLY A 17 -16.62 -2.29 -15.73
N ASP A 18 -16.51 -2.99 -16.84
CA ASP A 18 -15.31 -3.75 -17.21
C ASP A 18 -14.20 -2.83 -17.70
N LEU A 19 -14.53 -1.70 -18.35
CA LEU A 19 -13.54 -0.77 -18.87
C LEU A 19 -12.85 0.04 -17.75
N HIS A 20 -13.61 0.54 -16.78
CA HIS A 20 -13.03 1.21 -15.61
C HIS A 20 -12.04 0.27 -14.89
N ARG A 21 -12.45 -0.98 -14.65
CA ARG A 21 -11.59 -1.99 -14.01
C ARG A 21 -10.37 -2.32 -14.86
N ALA A 22 -10.53 -2.47 -16.18
CA ALA A 22 -9.40 -2.76 -17.08
C ALA A 22 -8.36 -1.61 -17.09
N LEU A 23 -8.82 -0.36 -17.11
CA LEU A 23 -7.95 0.81 -17.04
C LEU A 23 -7.24 0.92 -15.68
N LEU A 24 -7.95 0.67 -14.58
CA LEU A 24 -7.36 0.63 -13.24
C LEU A 24 -6.30 -0.49 -13.16
N THR A 25 -6.60 -1.69 -13.64
CA THR A 25 -5.66 -2.82 -13.66
C THR A 25 -4.42 -2.47 -14.47
N ALA A 26 -4.58 -1.89 -15.65
CA ALA A 26 -3.45 -1.43 -16.48
C ALA A 26 -2.61 -0.35 -15.76
N GLY A 27 -3.27 0.59 -15.08
CA GLY A 27 -2.59 1.61 -14.26
C GLY A 27 -1.81 1.02 -13.09
N VAL A 28 -2.36 0.01 -12.42
CA VAL A 28 -1.69 -0.72 -11.33
C VAL A 28 -0.44 -1.45 -11.84
N GLU A 29 -0.52 -2.12 -12.99
CA GLU A 29 0.64 -2.78 -13.58
C GLU A 29 1.73 -1.78 -14.02
N LEU A 30 1.34 -0.61 -14.51
CA LEU A 30 2.27 0.49 -14.81
C LEU A 30 2.95 0.98 -13.53
N ALA A 31 2.18 1.20 -12.47
CA ALA A 31 2.71 1.62 -11.17
C ALA A 31 3.66 0.58 -10.57
N ARG A 32 3.34 -0.70 -10.69
CA ARG A 32 4.16 -1.81 -10.16
C ARG A 32 5.57 -1.80 -10.71
N THR A 33 5.72 -1.53 -12.01
CA THR A 33 7.01 -1.54 -12.70
C THR A 33 7.75 -0.21 -12.67
N GLY A 34 7.04 0.92 -12.78
CA GLY A 34 7.67 2.24 -12.96
C GLY A 34 7.23 3.30 -11.94
N GLY A 35 6.49 2.92 -10.90
CA GLY A 35 6.02 3.86 -9.87
C GLY A 35 4.97 4.84 -10.40
N PRO A 36 4.72 5.95 -9.68
CA PRO A 36 3.66 6.90 -10.01
C PRO A 36 3.87 7.60 -11.37
N ALA A 37 5.11 7.85 -11.78
CA ALA A 37 5.42 8.51 -13.05
C ALA A 37 5.05 7.66 -14.27
N ALA A 38 5.01 6.34 -14.14
CA ALA A 38 4.63 5.43 -15.21
C ALA A 38 3.11 5.33 -15.43
N VAL A 39 2.29 5.80 -14.48
CA VAL A 39 0.83 5.75 -14.57
C VAL A 39 0.34 6.82 -15.53
N ILE A 40 0.45 6.57 -16.83
CA ILE A 40 0.03 7.50 -17.90
C ILE A 40 -1.27 6.97 -18.53
N LEU A 41 -2.31 7.81 -18.59
CA LEU A 41 -3.64 7.40 -19.10
C LEU A 41 -3.56 6.83 -20.52
N ARG A 42 -2.76 7.43 -21.40
CA ARG A 42 -2.55 6.94 -22.79
C ARG A 42 -1.95 5.53 -22.80
N GLU A 43 -1.00 5.26 -21.92
CA GLU A 43 -0.36 3.95 -21.84
C GLU A 43 -1.31 2.91 -21.22
N ALA A 44 -2.11 3.30 -20.21
CA ALA A 44 -3.16 2.46 -19.65
C ALA A 44 -4.21 2.10 -20.70
N THR A 45 -4.64 3.03 -21.56
CA THR A 45 -5.56 2.76 -22.68
C THR A 45 -4.97 1.79 -23.69
N ARG A 46 -3.70 1.98 -24.04
CA ARG A 46 -2.99 1.08 -24.96
C ARG A 46 -2.93 -0.36 -24.41
N ARG A 47 -2.60 -0.51 -23.13
CA ARG A 47 -2.57 -1.83 -22.46
C ARG A 47 -3.94 -2.48 -22.32
N ALA A 48 -4.96 -1.67 -22.04
CA ALA A 48 -6.33 -2.15 -21.96
C ALA A 48 -6.94 -2.47 -23.35
N GLY A 49 -6.28 -2.13 -24.45
CA GLY A 49 -6.78 -2.37 -25.83
C GLY A 49 -7.99 -1.53 -26.18
N VAL A 50 -8.11 -0.30 -25.62
CA VAL A 50 -9.27 0.58 -25.81
C VAL A 50 -8.88 1.91 -26.48
N ALA A 51 -9.86 2.53 -27.15
CA ALA A 51 -9.64 3.85 -27.73
C ALA A 51 -9.49 4.92 -26.62
N PRO A 52 -8.58 5.90 -26.79
CA PRO A 52 -8.36 6.95 -25.80
C PRO A 52 -9.63 7.70 -25.37
N ASN A 53 -10.52 8.04 -26.33
CA ASN A 53 -11.78 8.74 -26.04
C ASN A 53 -12.73 7.92 -25.12
N ALA A 54 -12.66 6.59 -25.13
CA ALA A 54 -13.44 5.76 -24.24
C ALA A 54 -12.93 5.84 -22.80
N ALA A 55 -11.63 5.97 -22.61
CA ALA A 55 -11.02 6.06 -21.28
C ALA A 55 -11.38 7.36 -20.56
N TYR A 56 -11.48 8.48 -21.26
CA TYR A 56 -11.85 9.79 -20.68
C TYR A 56 -13.26 9.84 -20.10
N ARG A 57 -14.13 8.87 -20.45
CA ARG A 57 -15.46 8.71 -19.84
C ARG A 57 -15.38 8.05 -18.46
N HIS A 58 -14.25 7.41 -18.11
CA HIS A 58 -14.06 6.67 -16.87
C HIS A 58 -13.02 7.33 -15.95
N PHE A 59 -12.02 7.97 -16.55
CA PHE A 59 -11.01 8.78 -15.86
C PHE A 59 -10.86 10.06 -16.65
N SER A 60 -11.40 11.16 -16.12
CA SER A 60 -11.42 12.47 -16.78
C SER A 60 -10.01 13.07 -16.95
N SER A 61 -9.05 12.57 -16.15
CA SER A 61 -7.67 13.05 -16.15
C SER A 61 -6.68 11.96 -15.74
N HIS A 62 -5.40 12.21 -16.03
CA HIS A 62 -4.28 11.44 -15.48
C HIS A 62 -4.30 11.42 -13.94
N ALA A 63 -4.61 12.56 -13.31
CA ALA A 63 -4.65 12.68 -11.86
C ALA A 63 -5.71 11.76 -11.23
N GLU A 64 -6.86 11.61 -11.87
CA GLU A 64 -7.94 10.72 -11.42
C GLU A 64 -7.53 9.24 -11.50
N LEU A 65 -6.93 8.81 -12.61
CA LEU A 65 -6.38 7.46 -12.72
C LEU A 65 -5.29 7.22 -11.67
N LEU A 66 -4.36 8.15 -11.49
CA LEU A 66 -3.30 8.03 -10.49
C LEU A 66 -3.88 7.96 -9.07
N ALA A 67 -4.93 8.74 -8.76
CA ALA A 67 -5.61 8.69 -7.47
C ALA A 67 -6.26 7.31 -7.22
N ALA A 68 -6.90 6.73 -8.23
CA ALA A 68 -7.48 5.39 -8.13
C ALA A 68 -6.41 4.29 -7.96
N VAL A 69 -5.30 4.38 -8.70
CA VAL A 69 -4.16 3.45 -8.55
C VAL A 69 -3.53 3.59 -7.15
N ARG A 70 -3.42 4.80 -6.65
CA ARG A 70 -2.92 5.08 -5.30
C ARG A 70 -3.83 4.51 -4.22
N ALA A 71 -5.15 4.66 -4.35
CA ALA A 71 -6.11 4.05 -3.44
C ALA A 71 -5.99 2.52 -3.44
N HIS A 72 -5.86 1.91 -4.62
CA HIS A 72 -5.61 0.48 -4.76
C HIS A 72 -4.30 0.06 -4.06
N ALA A 73 -3.21 0.81 -4.22
CA ALA A 73 -1.93 0.51 -3.57
C ALA A 73 -2.04 0.56 -2.03
N LEU A 74 -2.76 1.55 -1.49
CA LEU A 74 -3.05 1.64 -0.05
C LEU A 74 -3.92 0.47 0.44
N SER A 75 -4.91 0.04 -0.34
CA SER A 75 -5.71 -1.15 -0.05
C SER A 75 -4.84 -2.42 -0.02
N GLN A 76 -3.89 -2.58 -0.94
CA GLN A 76 -2.96 -3.71 -0.93
C GLN A 76 -2.02 -3.67 0.30
N LEU A 77 -1.55 -2.49 0.70
CA LEU A 77 -0.79 -2.31 1.94
C LEU A 77 -1.62 -2.70 3.17
N ALA A 78 -2.88 -2.27 3.24
CA ALA A 78 -3.78 -2.67 4.33
C ALA A 78 -3.94 -4.19 4.39
N ARG A 79 -4.15 -4.85 3.25
CA ARG A 79 -4.24 -6.33 3.18
C ARG A 79 -2.97 -7.04 3.60
N ALA A 80 -1.79 -6.50 3.27
CA ALA A 80 -0.51 -7.06 3.73
C ALA A 80 -0.38 -6.97 5.26
N ILE A 81 -0.81 -5.86 5.86
CA ILE A 81 -0.86 -5.70 7.31
C ILE A 81 -1.87 -6.67 7.94
N GLU A 82 -3.06 -6.80 7.38
CA GLU A 82 -4.11 -7.73 7.86
C GLU A 82 -3.67 -9.19 7.80
N ALA A 83 -2.91 -9.58 6.80
CA ALA A 83 -2.34 -10.92 6.69
C ALA A 83 -1.43 -11.24 7.89
N GLU A 84 -0.55 -10.30 8.27
CA GLU A 84 0.31 -10.45 9.43
C GLU A 84 -0.48 -10.46 10.76
N ILE A 85 -1.52 -9.64 10.86
CA ILE A 85 -2.41 -9.65 12.04
C ILE A 85 -3.13 -11.00 12.16
N THR A 86 -3.62 -11.54 11.04
CA THR A 86 -4.31 -12.83 11.00
C THR A 86 -3.38 -14.00 11.36
N ALA A 87 -2.08 -13.87 11.07
CA ALA A 87 -1.07 -14.87 11.44
C ALA A 87 -0.73 -14.89 12.93
N ILE A 88 -1.20 -13.94 13.74
CA ILE A 88 -0.98 -13.93 15.20
C ILE A 88 -1.64 -15.17 15.82
N PRO A 89 -0.88 -15.99 16.59
CA PRO A 89 -1.44 -17.19 17.20
C PRO A 89 -2.66 -16.89 18.07
N PRO A 90 -3.78 -17.62 17.92
CA PRO A 90 -5.04 -17.35 18.64
C PRO A 90 -4.95 -17.42 20.17
N ARG A 91 -3.92 -18.09 20.71
CA ARG A 91 -3.66 -18.19 22.16
C ARG A 91 -3.12 -16.90 22.78
N ARG A 92 -2.61 -15.94 21.98
CA ARG A 92 -2.11 -14.67 22.51
C ARG A 92 -3.24 -13.82 23.07
N ARG A 93 -3.03 -13.24 24.26
CA ARG A 93 -3.99 -12.39 24.96
C ARG A 93 -3.28 -11.20 25.61
N GLY A 94 -4.05 -10.20 25.98
CA GLY A 94 -3.59 -9.08 26.80
C GLY A 94 -2.39 -8.34 26.22
N PRO A 95 -1.40 -7.97 27.04
CA PRO A 95 -0.22 -7.23 26.62
C PRO A 95 0.58 -7.90 25.48
N ALA A 96 0.65 -9.24 25.50
CA ALA A 96 1.35 -9.99 24.44
C ALA A 96 0.64 -9.91 23.09
N LEU A 97 -0.70 -9.84 23.08
CA LEU A 97 -1.48 -9.63 21.87
C LEU A 97 -1.29 -8.21 21.34
N ALA A 98 -1.34 -7.20 22.21
CA ALA A 98 -1.15 -5.80 21.81
C ALA A 98 0.22 -5.57 21.14
N ARG A 99 1.30 -6.09 21.73
CA ARG A 99 2.65 -6.06 21.12
C ARG A 99 2.69 -6.78 19.78
N ALA A 100 2.04 -7.95 19.69
CA ALA A 100 1.99 -8.71 18.44
C ALA A 100 1.26 -7.94 17.33
N HIS A 101 0.18 -7.22 17.63
CA HIS A 101 -0.51 -6.35 16.66
C HIS A 101 0.39 -5.23 16.16
N LEU A 102 1.07 -4.49 17.04
CA LEU A 102 1.99 -3.42 16.62
C LEU A 102 3.11 -3.97 15.73
N ARG A 103 3.69 -5.12 16.10
CA ARG A 103 4.72 -5.79 15.28
C ARG A 103 4.18 -6.22 13.92
N ALA A 104 2.99 -6.82 13.88
CA ALA A 104 2.33 -7.25 12.64
C ALA A 104 2.10 -6.07 11.67
N VAL A 105 1.68 -4.92 12.18
CA VAL A 105 1.55 -3.69 11.38
C VAL A 105 2.89 -3.29 10.76
N GLY A 106 3.96 -3.27 11.54
CA GLY A 106 5.30 -2.92 11.06
C GLY A 106 5.84 -3.92 10.05
N ILE A 107 5.68 -5.22 10.29
CA ILE A 107 6.11 -6.29 9.39
C ILE A 107 5.33 -6.21 8.07
N GLY A 108 4.01 -6.16 8.10
CA GLY A 108 3.17 -6.09 6.91
C GLY A 108 3.46 -4.85 6.07
N TYR A 109 3.73 -3.72 6.72
CA TYR A 109 4.15 -2.49 6.05
C TYR A 109 5.46 -2.66 5.28
N LEU A 110 6.51 -3.18 5.93
CA LEU A 110 7.81 -3.38 5.32
C LEU A 110 7.77 -4.48 4.25
N THR A 111 7.06 -5.57 4.50
CA THR A 111 6.84 -6.65 3.52
C THR A 111 6.23 -6.11 2.23
N PHE A 112 5.16 -5.30 2.33
CA PHE A 112 4.55 -4.68 1.15
C PHE A 112 5.54 -3.75 0.43
N ALA A 113 6.22 -2.87 1.16
CA ALA A 113 7.15 -1.90 0.60
C ALA A 113 8.26 -2.58 -0.20
N LEU A 114 8.85 -3.63 0.36
CA LEU A 114 9.99 -4.34 -0.23
C LEU A 114 9.59 -5.23 -1.42
N HIS A 115 8.40 -5.85 -1.38
CA HIS A 115 7.93 -6.71 -2.47
C HIS A 115 7.21 -5.94 -3.58
N GLN A 116 6.72 -4.73 -3.31
CA GLN A 116 5.95 -3.92 -4.25
C GLN A 116 6.46 -2.46 -4.28
N PRO A 117 7.77 -2.23 -4.55
CA PRO A 117 8.36 -0.89 -4.41
C PRO A 117 7.70 0.16 -5.32
N GLY A 118 7.28 -0.21 -6.53
CA GLY A 118 6.56 0.70 -7.42
C GLY A 118 5.19 1.12 -6.89
N LEU A 119 4.42 0.16 -6.34
CA LEU A 119 3.14 0.46 -5.70
C LEU A 119 3.34 1.23 -4.39
N PHE A 120 4.38 0.93 -3.63
CA PHE A 120 4.74 1.68 -2.42
C PHE A 120 5.02 3.15 -2.74
N ARG A 121 5.88 3.45 -3.72
CA ARG A 121 6.11 4.83 -4.17
C ARG A 121 4.81 5.50 -4.63
N THR A 122 3.92 4.76 -5.30
CA THR A 122 2.64 5.28 -5.78
C THR A 122 1.69 5.57 -4.62
N ALA A 123 1.59 4.69 -3.62
CA ALA A 123 0.76 4.90 -2.44
C ALA A 123 1.06 6.22 -1.73
N PHE A 124 2.34 6.62 -1.68
CA PHE A 124 2.82 7.80 -0.96
C PHE A 124 3.25 8.96 -1.87
N SER A 125 2.86 8.95 -3.14
CA SER A 125 3.20 10.01 -4.12
C SER A 125 2.43 11.34 -3.93
N ASN A 126 1.58 11.44 -2.92
CA ASN A 126 0.76 12.61 -2.64
C ASN A 126 0.89 13.03 -1.18
N THR A 127 0.72 14.32 -0.91
CA THR A 127 0.80 14.96 0.41
C THR A 127 -0.56 15.11 1.11
N GLN A 128 -1.60 14.40 0.66
CA GLN A 128 -2.93 14.45 1.30
C GLN A 128 -2.87 13.94 2.74
N PRO A 129 -3.58 14.59 3.68
CA PRO A 129 -3.70 14.11 5.05
C PRO A 129 -4.23 12.68 5.09
N VAL A 130 -3.64 11.84 5.95
CA VAL A 130 -4.08 10.44 6.15
C VAL A 130 -5.00 10.28 7.36
N ALA A 131 -4.88 11.19 8.34
CA ALA A 131 -5.75 11.21 9.50
C ALA A 131 -7.16 11.66 9.08
N GLY A 132 -8.17 10.86 9.47
CA GLY A 132 -9.57 11.12 9.10
C GLY A 132 -9.95 10.67 7.69
N ASP A 133 -9.05 10.06 6.94
CA ASP A 133 -9.35 9.51 5.61
C ASP A 133 -10.30 8.30 5.73
N SER A 134 -11.52 8.45 5.21
CA SER A 134 -12.58 7.44 5.23
C SER A 134 -12.83 6.79 3.87
N ASP A 135 -11.95 6.99 2.90
CA ASP A 135 -12.09 6.46 1.55
C ASP A 135 -11.99 4.92 1.56
N LYS A 136 -13.13 4.25 1.32
CA LYS A 136 -13.23 2.80 1.29
C LYS A 136 -12.33 2.14 0.23
N ALA A 137 -11.97 2.86 -0.83
CA ALA A 137 -11.07 2.34 -1.86
C ALA A 137 -9.64 2.10 -1.35
N LYS A 138 -9.28 2.64 -0.19
CA LYS A 138 -7.97 2.52 0.47
C LYS A 138 -7.94 1.45 1.56
N THR A 139 -9.08 0.79 1.83
CA THR A 139 -9.21 -0.14 2.96
C THR A 139 -8.86 -1.58 2.57
N GLY A 140 -8.46 -2.36 3.57
CA GLY A 140 -8.32 -3.81 3.47
C GLY A 140 -9.65 -4.55 3.62
N ALA A 141 -9.58 -5.83 3.94
CA ALA A 141 -10.75 -6.68 4.15
C ALA A 141 -11.55 -6.30 5.41
N SER A 142 -10.87 -5.77 6.43
CA SER A 142 -11.51 -5.28 7.68
C SER A 142 -12.27 -3.96 7.51
N GLY A 143 -12.15 -3.31 6.35
CA GLY A 143 -12.69 -1.97 6.14
C GLY A 143 -11.80 -0.85 6.71
N LEU A 144 -10.63 -1.17 7.23
CA LEU A 144 -9.66 -0.21 7.76
C LEU A 144 -8.56 0.08 6.74
N ASN A 145 -8.14 1.34 6.64
CA ASN A 145 -6.96 1.73 5.89
C ASN A 145 -5.66 1.49 6.71
N PRO A 146 -4.47 1.58 6.11
CA PRO A 146 -3.21 1.31 6.83
C PRO A 146 -3.00 2.17 8.08
N PHE A 147 -3.40 3.44 8.03
CA PHE A 147 -3.28 4.35 9.19
C PHE A 147 -4.21 3.95 10.33
N GLN A 148 -5.44 3.55 10.00
CA GLN A 148 -6.42 3.06 10.97
C GLN A 148 -6.00 1.74 11.61
N LEU A 149 -5.39 0.83 10.84
CA LEU A 149 -4.82 -0.42 11.39
C LEU A 149 -3.70 -0.14 12.40
N LEU A 150 -2.83 0.83 12.11
CA LEU A 150 -1.81 1.29 13.06
C LEU A 150 -2.44 1.92 14.30
N SER A 151 -3.42 2.82 14.12
CA SER A 151 -4.12 3.46 15.24
C SER A 151 -4.75 2.42 16.16
N HIS A 152 -5.44 1.42 15.60
CA HIS A 152 -6.02 0.32 16.36
C HIS A 152 -4.98 -0.49 17.15
N ALA A 153 -3.81 -0.77 16.55
CA ALA A 153 -2.73 -1.45 17.27
C ALA A 153 -2.19 -0.61 18.45
N LEU A 154 -2.07 0.71 18.27
CA LEU A 154 -1.67 1.62 19.33
C LEU A 154 -2.72 1.77 20.44
N ASP A 155 -4.01 1.71 20.09
CA ASP A 155 -5.11 1.69 21.06
C ASP A 155 -5.08 0.41 21.91
N LEU A 156 -4.78 -0.75 21.32
CA LEU A 156 -4.54 -1.98 22.07
C LEU A 156 -3.35 -1.86 23.02
N MET A 157 -2.26 -1.21 22.60
CA MET A 157 -1.12 -0.94 23.47
C MET A 157 -1.51 -0.04 24.65
N ALA A 158 -2.31 1.00 24.42
CA ALA A 158 -2.81 1.90 25.46
C ALA A 158 -3.78 1.18 26.41
N LEU A 159 -4.71 0.37 25.89
CA LEU A 159 -5.66 -0.43 26.68
C LEU A 159 -4.93 -1.35 27.66
N HIS A 160 -3.83 -1.94 27.25
CA HIS A 160 -3.01 -2.82 28.08
C HIS A 160 -1.89 -2.11 28.85
N ARG A 161 -1.95 -0.77 28.97
CA ARG A 161 -0.99 0.07 29.70
C ARG A 161 0.48 -0.06 29.23
N LEU A 162 0.67 -0.47 27.99
CA LEU A 162 1.98 -0.55 27.35
C LEU A 162 2.36 0.79 26.69
N LEU A 163 1.39 1.61 26.34
CA LEU A 163 1.57 2.96 25.82
C LEU A 163 0.95 3.97 26.81
N PRO A 164 1.75 4.79 27.49
CA PRO A 164 1.24 5.77 28.43
C PRO A 164 0.30 6.77 27.75
N PRO A 165 -0.80 7.20 28.40
CA PRO A 165 -1.79 8.13 27.81
C PRO A 165 -1.16 9.39 27.23
N ARG A 166 -0.16 9.96 27.93
CA ARG A 166 0.57 11.15 27.47
C ARG A 166 1.32 10.96 26.15
N ARG A 167 1.62 9.72 25.75
CA ARG A 167 2.33 9.36 24.53
C ARG A 167 1.44 8.83 23.43
N ARG A 168 0.14 8.61 23.71
CA ARG A 168 -0.78 8.08 22.69
C ARG A 168 -1.04 9.08 21.56
N ALA A 169 -1.11 10.36 21.88
CA ALA A 169 -1.39 11.40 20.89
C ALA A 169 -0.29 11.42 19.81
N ARG A 170 -0.70 11.27 18.55
CA ARG A 170 0.18 11.27 17.38
C ARG A 170 1.26 10.17 17.35
N ALA A 171 1.12 9.11 18.15
CA ALA A 171 2.04 7.97 18.16
C ALA A 171 2.11 7.26 16.81
N GLU A 172 1.04 7.33 16.02
CA GLU A 172 0.99 6.83 14.64
C GLU A 172 2.13 7.41 13.79
N TYR A 173 2.36 8.71 13.86
CA TYR A 173 3.40 9.37 13.06
C TYR A 173 4.81 8.95 13.47
N LEU A 174 5.06 8.67 14.75
CA LEU A 174 6.35 8.17 15.23
C LEU A 174 6.60 6.75 14.75
N ALA A 175 5.62 5.87 14.90
CA ALA A 175 5.74 4.49 14.43
C ALA A 175 5.85 4.43 12.90
N TRP A 176 5.02 5.19 12.19
CA TRP A 176 5.02 5.21 10.73
C TRP A 176 6.33 5.78 10.16
N SER A 177 6.82 6.90 10.66
CA SER A 177 8.07 7.52 10.17
C SER A 177 9.25 6.56 10.25
N ALA A 178 9.31 5.71 11.29
CA ALA A 178 10.37 4.73 11.46
C ALA A 178 10.37 3.67 10.34
N VAL A 179 9.23 3.00 10.12
CA VAL A 179 9.13 1.95 9.08
C VAL A 179 9.16 2.55 7.67
N HIS A 180 8.59 3.75 7.46
CA HIS A 180 8.64 4.44 6.18
C HIS A 180 10.07 4.85 5.83
N GLY A 181 10.82 5.38 6.80
CA GLY A 181 12.22 5.72 6.62
C GLY A 181 13.09 4.52 6.24
N LEU A 182 12.93 3.38 6.91
CA LEU A 182 13.66 2.16 6.55
C LEU A 182 13.27 1.68 5.14
N ALA A 183 11.98 1.66 4.82
CA ALA A 183 11.50 1.29 3.49
C ALA A 183 12.14 2.17 2.41
N PHE A 184 12.18 3.50 2.62
CA PHE A 184 12.81 4.44 1.69
C PHE A 184 14.32 4.17 1.54
N LEU A 185 15.04 3.96 2.66
CA LEU A 185 16.48 3.67 2.64
C LEU A 185 16.81 2.41 1.84
N VAL A 186 15.94 1.40 1.88
CA VAL A 186 16.13 0.14 1.13
C VAL A 186 15.71 0.30 -0.33
N ILE A 187 14.61 0.98 -0.62
CA ILE A 187 14.05 1.04 -1.98
C ILE A 187 14.79 2.06 -2.85
N ASP A 188 15.06 3.25 -2.30
CA ASP A 188 15.58 4.41 -3.05
C ASP A 188 16.85 5.01 -2.42
N GLY A 189 17.36 4.40 -1.36
CA GLY A 189 18.45 4.93 -0.56
C GLY A 189 19.70 4.03 -0.51
N PRO A 190 20.59 4.31 0.42
CA PRO A 190 21.91 3.66 0.51
C PRO A 190 21.86 2.17 0.90
N LEU A 191 20.71 1.65 1.32
CA LEU A 191 20.54 0.23 1.65
C LEU A 191 20.02 -0.61 0.50
N HIS A 192 19.92 -0.07 -0.73
CA HIS A 192 19.36 -0.79 -1.89
C HIS A 192 20.16 -2.05 -2.26
N SER A 193 21.44 -2.13 -1.87
CA SER A 193 22.32 -3.29 -2.09
C SER A 193 22.49 -4.18 -0.86
N ALA A 194 21.79 -3.88 0.24
CA ALA A 194 21.82 -4.73 1.44
C ALA A 194 21.18 -6.08 1.17
N SER A 195 21.73 -7.13 1.77
CA SER A 195 21.18 -8.47 1.63
C SER A 195 19.80 -8.60 2.30
N PRO A 196 18.95 -9.55 1.84
CA PRO A 196 17.67 -9.81 2.49
C PRO A 196 17.79 -10.11 3.99
N ALA A 197 18.86 -10.77 4.41
CA ALA A 197 19.11 -11.09 5.81
C ALA A 197 19.42 -9.84 6.66
N GLU A 198 20.22 -8.90 6.12
CA GLU A 198 20.49 -7.62 6.77
C GLU A 198 19.22 -6.77 6.88
N ILE A 199 18.42 -6.71 5.83
CA ILE A 199 17.14 -5.98 5.81
C ILE A 199 16.19 -6.57 6.86
N ALA A 200 16.08 -7.90 6.93
CA ALA A 200 15.24 -8.57 7.94
C ALA A 200 15.69 -8.25 9.37
N ALA A 201 16.99 -8.34 9.64
CA ALA A 201 17.55 -8.01 10.95
C ALA A 201 17.33 -6.53 11.33
N LEU A 202 17.49 -5.60 10.39
CA LEU A 202 17.21 -4.18 10.59
C LEU A 202 15.73 -3.94 10.87
N SER A 203 14.85 -4.61 10.13
CA SER A 203 13.40 -4.51 10.29
C SER A 203 12.94 -4.94 11.67
N GLU A 204 13.42 -6.09 12.15
CA GLU A 204 13.11 -6.58 13.50
C GLU A 204 13.61 -5.63 14.59
N ARG A 205 14.83 -5.16 14.47
CA ARG A 205 15.43 -4.22 15.44
C ARG A 205 14.70 -2.89 15.45
N LEU A 206 14.32 -2.37 14.28
CA LEU A 206 13.56 -1.13 14.17
C LEU A 206 12.19 -1.24 14.84
N ILE A 207 11.43 -2.31 14.56
CA ILE A 207 10.11 -2.54 15.16
C ILE A 207 10.23 -2.65 16.68
N LEU A 208 11.23 -3.37 17.18
CA LEU A 208 11.49 -3.47 18.62
C LEU A 208 11.87 -2.12 19.22
N MET A 209 12.65 -1.31 18.53
CA MET A 209 13.01 0.05 18.97
C MET A 209 11.76 0.94 19.06
N VAL A 210 10.86 0.89 18.06
CA VAL A 210 9.58 1.62 18.09
C VAL A 210 8.72 1.17 19.26
N GLU A 211 8.55 -0.13 19.45
CA GLU A 211 7.78 -0.68 20.58
C GLU A 211 8.30 -0.16 21.92
N LYS A 212 9.61 -0.27 22.16
CA LYS A 212 10.25 0.20 23.40
C LYS A 212 10.14 1.72 23.55
N GLY A 213 10.44 2.49 22.50
CA GLY A 213 10.40 3.95 22.53
C GLY A 213 9.00 4.51 22.80
N LEU A 214 7.96 3.84 22.36
CA LEU A 214 6.58 4.21 22.67
C LEU A 214 6.18 3.84 24.12
N SER A 215 6.76 2.76 24.67
CA SER A 215 6.42 2.22 26.00
C SER A 215 7.16 2.90 27.15
N SER A 216 8.34 3.44 26.93
CA SER A 216 9.15 4.16 27.93
C SER A 216 8.71 5.62 28.05
#